data_ff358c7b30362bf47f97f127d9f045fd
#
_entry.id   ff358c7b30362bf47f97f127d9f045fd
#
_cell.length_a   1.000
_cell.length_b   1.000
_cell.length_c   1.000
_cell.angle_alpha   90.00
_cell.angle_beta   90.00
_cell.angle_gamma   90.00
#
_symmetry.space_group_name_H-M   'P 1'
#
loop_
_entity.id
_entity.type
_entity.pdbx_description
1 polymer ?
#
loop_
_entity_poly.entity_id
_entity_poly.type
_entity_poly.pdbx_seq_one_letter_code
_entity_poly.pdbx_strand_id
1 'polypeptide(L)'
;MKTTCVVLSLLAPAAAFVAPSASQSSTRLSASSRADFLRDVTTAVVGVTTAAVVQKPFPAFADETLPSGVAIKVVKDGQGPKPEIGELAGIRFSAYAGENKIDDIFGTPEPYYTRIGSGGLIKGVEEVLPKMRVGDRWILTVPGNLAFGPKGRPASAGKPRIPGNAEIVFEVEMVGLPGKEQELIELIGDE
;
A
#
# COMPACT_ATOMS: atom_id res chain seq x y z
N MET A 1 59.22 -23.71 8.59
CA MET A 1 59.21 -22.33 8.06
C MET A 1 58.14 -21.56 8.82
N LYS A 2 58.58 -20.56 9.59
CA LYS A 2 57.76 -19.81 10.54
C LYS A 2 57.13 -18.63 9.79
N THR A 3 55.81 -18.47 9.81
CA THR A 3 55.15 -17.30 9.28
C THR A 3 54.37 -16.60 10.39
N THR A 4 54.83 -15.39 10.67
CA THR A 4 54.45 -14.50 11.77
C THR A 4 53.10 -13.85 11.50
N CYS A 5 52.15 -13.95 12.46
CA CYS A 5 50.90 -13.22 12.48
C CYS A 5 51.16 -11.78 12.97
N VAL A 6 50.89 -10.79 12.15
CA VAL A 6 50.87 -9.37 12.56
C VAL A 6 49.43 -8.98 12.90
N VAL A 7 49.18 -8.71 14.17
CA VAL A 7 47.92 -8.17 14.67
C VAL A 7 48.00 -6.65 14.58
N LEU A 8 47.22 -6.05 13.68
CA LEU A 8 47.08 -4.59 13.57
C LEU A 8 45.86 -4.14 14.37
N SER A 9 46.11 -3.57 15.52
CA SER A 9 45.13 -2.96 16.40
C SER A 9 44.75 -1.57 15.86
N LEU A 10 43.52 -1.36 15.41
CA LEU A 10 42.98 -0.05 15.03
C LEU A 10 42.12 0.51 16.16
N LEU A 11 42.66 1.54 16.81
CA LEU A 11 41.96 2.39 17.78
C LEU A 11 40.88 3.23 17.07
N ALA A 12 39.62 3.16 17.49
CA ALA A 12 38.54 4.03 17.05
C ALA A 12 38.42 5.26 18.00
N PRO A 13 38.27 6.49 17.50
CA PRO A 13 38.01 7.64 18.36
C PRO A 13 36.50 7.71 18.72
N ALA A 14 36.25 7.94 20.02
CA ALA A 14 34.93 8.22 20.57
C ALA A 14 34.46 9.61 20.13
N ALA A 15 33.39 9.67 19.36
CA ALA A 15 32.68 10.91 19.05
C ALA A 15 31.72 11.25 20.21
N ALA A 16 31.92 12.36 20.87
CA ALA A 16 31.08 12.90 21.92
C ALA A 16 29.76 13.41 21.31
N PHE A 17 28.64 12.83 21.74
CA PHE A 17 27.29 13.25 21.39
C PHE A 17 26.91 14.44 22.29
N VAL A 18 26.87 15.65 21.73
CA VAL A 18 26.35 16.85 22.39
C VAL A 18 24.85 16.91 22.20
N ALA A 19 24.09 16.75 23.27
CA ALA A 19 22.63 16.94 23.29
C ALA A 19 22.29 18.44 23.30
N PRO A 20 21.31 18.92 22.49
CA PRO A 20 20.80 20.29 22.61
C PRO A 20 19.89 20.42 23.83
N SER A 21 20.21 21.39 24.68
CA SER A 21 19.44 21.80 25.85
C SER A 21 18.11 22.45 25.39
N ALA A 22 16.99 21.87 25.80
CA ALA A 22 15.66 22.45 25.61
C ALA A 22 15.46 23.62 26.58
N SER A 23 15.41 24.82 26.06
CA SER A 23 14.99 26.02 26.77
C SER A 23 13.47 26.03 26.95
N GLN A 24 13.00 25.84 28.17
CA GLN A 24 11.60 26.01 28.55
C GLN A 24 11.30 27.49 28.74
N SER A 25 10.61 28.11 27.80
CA SER A 25 10.00 29.44 28.00
C SER A 25 8.61 29.25 28.63
N SER A 26 8.53 29.50 29.93
CA SER A 26 7.29 29.59 30.70
C SER A 26 6.54 30.87 30.33
N THR A 27 5.53 30.78 29.47
CA THR A 27 4.57 31.89 29.24
C THR A 27 3.54 31.89 30.35
N ARG A 28 3.65 32.87 31.24
CA ARG A 28 2.64 33.18 32.26
C ARG A 28 1.39 33.71 31.58
N LEU A 29 0.30 32.97 31.70
CA LEU A 29 -1.05 33.44 31.36
C LEU A 29 -1.49 34.47 32.40
N SER A 30 -1.48 35.76 32.01
CA SER A 30 -2.13 36.81 32.74
C SER A 30 -3.63 36.80 32.44
N ALA A 31 -4.45 36.59 33.46
CA ALA A 31 -5.89 36.71 33.36
C ALA A 31 -6.24 38.17 33.23
N SER A 32 -6.67 38.61 32.05
CA SER A 32 -7.29 39.92 31.82
C SER A 32 -8.80 39.77 31.68
N SER A 33 -9.49 40.61 32.42
CA SER A 33 -10.91 40.72 32.67
C SER A 33 -11.76 40.88 31.40
N ARG A 34 -12.96 40.26 31.45
CA ARG A 34 -13.96 40.16 30.37
C ARG A 34 -14.80 41.44 30.13
N ALA A 35 -14.31 42.66 30.34
CA ALA A 35 -15.17 43.83 30.32
C ALA A 35 -14.87 44.94 29.31
N ASP A 36 -13.77 44.91 28.52
CA ASP A 36 -13.39 46.06 27.70
C ASP A 36 -13.22 45.79 26.19
N PHE A 37 -13.89 44.80 25.62
CA PHE A 37 -13.75 44.51 24.18
C PHE A 37 -15.02 44.81 23.35
N LEU A 38 -15.80 45.85 23.75
CA LEU A 38 -16.95 46.30 22.98
C LEU A 38 -16.91 47.84 22.76
N ARG A 39 -15.87 48.35 22.16
CA ARG A 39 -15.90 49.68 21.51
C ARG A 39 -14.71 49.77 20.55
N ASP A 40 -15.04 50.17 19.34
CA ASP A 40 -14.13 50.54 18.23
C ASP A 40 -13.72 49.40 17.29
N VAL A 41 -14.62 49.06 16.38
CA VAL A 41 -14.23 48.50 15.06
C VAL A 41 -15.08 49.18 13.98
N THR A 42 -14.65 50.31 13.54
CA THR A 42 -15.02 50.82 12.22
C THR A 42 -13.83 50.72 11.29
N THR A 43 -14.06 50.03 10.16
CA THR A 43 -13.37 50.17 8.87
C THR A 43 -11.96 49.61 8.74
N ALA A 44 -11.88 48.46 8.06
CA ALA A 44 -11.13 48.28 6.82
C ALA A 44 -11.34 46.83 6.32
N VAL A 45 -12.30 46.63 5.42
CA VAL A 45 -12.42 45.40 4.62
C VAL A 45 -11.31 45.43 3.57
N VAL A 46 -10.15 44.88 3.89
CA VAL A 46 -9.19 44.47 2.89
C VAL A 46 -9.52 43.00 2.57
N GLY A 47 -10.16 42.81 1.43
CA GLY A 47 -10.48 41.47 0.91
C GLY A 47 -9.22 40.70 0.60
N VAL A 48 -8.72 39.94 1.56
CA VAL A 48 -7.80 38.85 1.30
C VAL A 48 -8.68 37.64 0.99
N THR A 49 -8.92 37.39 -0.29
CA THR A 49 -9.44 36.11 -0.77
C THR A 49 -8.34 35.07 -0.53
N THR A 50 -8.29 34.51 0.67
CA THR A 50 -7.58 33.28 0.90
C THR A 50 -8.30 32.21 0.07
N ALA A 51 -7.74 31.91 -1.11
CA ALA A 51 -8.11 30.69 -1.82
C ALA A 51 -7.88 29.54 -0.83
N ALA A 52 -8.96 29.05 -0.25
CA ALA A 52 -8.94 27.82 0.51
C ALA A 52 -8.49 26.74 -0.47
N VAL A 53 -7.21 26.39 -0.41
CA VAL A 53 -6.72 25.15 -1.01
C VAL A 53 -7.49 24.06 -0.29
N VAL A 54 -8.56 23.59 -0.92
CA VAL A 54 -9.27 22.39 -0.50
C VAL A 54 -8.25 21.26 -0.73
N GLN A 55 -7.41 21.04 0.26
CA GLN A 55 -6.64 19.81 0.36
C GLN A 55 -7.70 18.72 0.50
N LYS A 56 -7.92 17.99 -0.60
CA LYS A 56 -8.65 16.73 -0.51
C LYS A 56 -7.93 15.93 0.58
N PRO A 57 -8.63 15.54 1.67
CA PRO A 57 -8.02 14.68 2.66
C PRO A 57 -7.56 13.44 1.89
N PHE A 58 -6.25 13.14 1.94
CA PHE A 58 -5.77 11.84 1.51
C PHE A 58 -6.62 10.81 2.26
N PRO A 59 -7.28 9.86 1.58
CA PRO A 59 -8.00 8.83 2.26
C PRO A 59 -6.99 8.16 3.20
N ALA A 60 -7.22 8.29 4.51
CA ALA A 60 -6.55 7.46 5.48
C ALA A 60 -6.72 6.04 4.96
N PHE A 61 -5.62 5.26 4.85
CA PHE A 61 -5.61 3.87 4.42
C PHE A 61 -6.70 3.11 5.19
N ALA A 62 -7.90 3.06 4.63
CA ALA A 62 -9.04 2.47 5.29
C ALA A 62 -8.99 0.97 5.03
N ASP A 63 -8.92 0.19 6.11
CA ASP A 63 -9.23 -1.23 6.04
C ASP A 63 -10.71 -1.36 5.65
N GLU A 64 -10.99 -1.64 4.38
CA GLU A 64 -12.33 -1.82 3.86
C GLU A 64 -12.65 -3.32 3.86
N THR A 65 -13.78 -3.69 4.46
CA THR A 65 -14.28 -5.06 4.38
C THR A 65 -15.45 -5.11 3.40
N LEU A 66 -15.33 -5.94 2.38
CA LEU A 66 -16.40 -6.17 1.41
C LEU A 66 -17.55 -6.98 2.04
N PRO A 67 -18.77 -6.88 1.49
CA PRO A 67 -19.91 -7.71 1.91
C PRO A 67 -19.66 -9.21 1.80
N SER A 68 -18.75 -9.61 0.91
CA SER A 68 -18.29 -11.00 0.75
C SER A 68 -17.43 -11.51 1.90
N GLY A 69 -16.94 -10.60 2.77
CA GLY A 69 -16.05 -10.90 3.88
C GLY A 69 -14.56 -10.78 3.56
N VAL A 70 -14.19 -10.33 2.36
CA VAL A 70 -12.80 -10.03 2.01
C VAL A 70 -12.42 -8.70 2.66
N ALA A 71 -11.40 -8.70 3.50
CA ALA A 71 -10.82 -7.47 4.04
C ALA A 71 -9.70 -6.97 3.10
N ILE A 72 -9.72 -5.67 2.82
CA ILE A 72 -8.79 -4.98 1.93
C ILE A 72 -7.99 -3.98 2.75
N LYS A 73 -6.67 -4.06 2.67
CA LYS A 73 -5.75 -3.07 3.21
C LYS A 73 -4.95 -2.45 2.07
N VAL A 74 -5.16 -1.18 1.82
CA VAL A 74 -4.42 -0.44 0.79
C VAL A 74 -3.01 -0.13 1.30
N VAL A 75 -1.99 -0.56 0.56
CA VAL A 75 -0.58 -0.29 0.85
C VAL A 75 -0.06 0.86 0.00
N LYS A 76 -0.48 0.91 -1.26
CA LYS A 76 -0.10 1.93 -2.22
C LYS A 76 -1.27 2.20 -3.17
N ASP A 77 -1.53 3.48 -3.43
CA ASP A 77 -2.53 3.92 -4.41
C ASP A 77 -1.89 4.17 -5.76
N GLY A 78 -2.41 3.51 -6.80
CA GLY A 78 -2.06 3.73 -8.19
C GLY A 78 -2.90 4.84 -8.82
N GLN A 79 -2.35 5.42 -9.88
CA GLN A 79 -3.00 6.49 -10.63
C GLN A 79 -3.43 6.04 -12.05
N GLY A 80 -3.13 4.79 -12.40
CA GLY A 80 -3.41 4.26 -13.73
C GLY A 80 -4.88 3.90 -13.97
N PRO A 81 -5.19 3.38 -15.17
CA PRO A 81 -6.54 2.94 -15.53
C PRO A 81 -6.99 1.75 -14.66
N LYS A 82 -8.31 1.58 -14.57
CA LYS A 82 -8.92 0.38 -13.97
C LYS A 82 -9.12 -0.69 -15.04
N PRO A 83 -8.91 -1.98 -14.70
CA PRO A 83 -9.22 -3.07 -15.60
C PRO A 83 -10.73 -3.30 -15.71
N GLU A 84 -11.16 -3.81 -16.86
CA GLU A 84 -12.52 -4.28 -17.10
C GLU A 84 -12.59 -5.81 -17.00
N ILE A 85 -13.80 -6.33 -16.77
CA ILE A 85 -14.02 -7.78 -16.75
C ILE A 85 -13.72 -8.34 -18.15
N GLY A 86 -12.91 -9.40 -18.20
CA GLY A 86 -12.44 -10.01 -19.44
C GLY A 86 -11.15 -9.43 -20.00
N GLU A 87 -10.63 -8.33 -19.44
CA GLU A 87 -9.38 -7.71 -19.84
C GLU A 87 -8.17 -8.46 -19.28
N LEU A 88 -7.05 -8.41 -19.99
CA LEU A 88 -5.79 -8.98 -19.55
C LEU A 88 -5.10 -7.99 -18.61
N ALA A 89 -4.71 -8.46 -17.43
CA ALA A 89 -3.98 -7.69 -16.43
C ALA A 89 -2.67 -8.38 -16.07
N GLY A 90 -1.61 -7.61 -15.97
CA GLY A 90 -0.33 -8.03 -15.41
C GLY A 90 -0.29 -7.70 -13.92
N ILE A 91 -0.16 -8.73 -13.09
CA ILE A 91 -0.11 -8.60 -11.63
C ILE A 91 1.15 -9.23 -11.06
N ARG A 92 1.59 -8.73 -9.90
CA ARG A 92 2.52 -9.42 -9.02
C ARG A 92 1.81 -9.72 -7.73
N PHE A 93 2.10 -10.87 -7.15
CA PHE A 93 1.46 -11.26 -5.90
C PHE A 93 2.33 -12.15 -5.03
N SER A 94 2.02 -12.17 -3.74
CA SER A 94 2.44 -13.19 -2.80
C SER A 94 1.23 -13.70 -2.02
N ALA A 95 1.19 -14.99 -1.74
CA ALA A 95 0.09 -15.65 -1.06
C ALA A 95 0.58 -16.46 0.14
N TYR A 96 -0.10 -16.30 1.27
CA TYR A 96 0.21 -16.98 2.52
C TYR A 96 -1.02 -17.66 3.11
N ALA A 97 -0.85 -18.87 3.66
CA ALA A 97 -1.84 -19.52 4.52
C ALA A 97 -1.28 -19.60 5.94
N GLY A 98 -1.69 -18.66 6.81
CA GLY A 98 -1.03 -18.45 8.09
C GLY A 98 0.45 -18.07 7.88
N GLU A 99 1.37 -18.84 8.46
CA GLU A 99 2.81 -18.60 8.30
C GLU A 99 3.41 -19.23 7.03
N ASN A 100 2.66 -20.09 6.34
CA ASN A 100 3.15 -20.83 5.19
C ASN A 100 3.00 -20.01 3.91
N LYS A 101 4.13 -19.69 3.26
CA LYS A 101 4.13 -19.09 1.93
C LYS A 101 3.66 -20.12 0.90
N ILE A 102 2.59 -19.80 0.17
CA ILE A 102 2.01 -20.65 -0.88
C ILE A 102 2.66 -20.36 -2.23
N ASP A 103 2.79 -19.08 -2.54
CA ASP A 103 3.34 -18.59 -3.79
C ASP A 103 3.90 -17.17 -3.61
N ASP A 104 4.91 -16.81 -4.44
CA ASP A 104 5.49 -15.47 -4.41
C ASP A 104 6.14 -15.17 -5.76
N ILE A 105 5.62 -14.17 -6.44
CA ILE A 105 6.12 -13.74 -7.75
C ILE A 105 6.61 -12.28 -7.77
N PHE A 106 6.72 -11.62 -6.59
CA PHE A 106 7.28 -10.26 -6.55
C PHE A 106 8.73 -10.18 -7.02
N GLY A 107 9.49 -11.26 -6.80
CA GLY A 107 10.89 -11.35 -7.21
C GLY A 107 11.11 -11.76 -8.67
N THR A 108 10.05 -12.08 -9.41
CA THR A 108 10.17 -12.46 -10.82
C THR A 108 10.28 -11.23 -11.72
N PRO A 109 11.10 -11.25 -12.78
CA PRO A 109 11.20 -10.14 -13.71
C PRO A 109 9.89 -9.88 -14.46
N GLU A 110 9.15 -10.94 -14.81
CA GLU A 110 7.89 -10.85 -15.54
C GLU A 110 6.69 -10.88 -14.59
N PRO A 111 5.64 -10.06 -14.81
CA PRO A 111 4.39 -10.14 -14.08
C PRO A 111 3.60 -11.39 -14.50
N TYR A 112 2.71 -11.85 -13.64
CA TYR A 112 1.75 -12.88 -13.96
C TYR A 112 0.57 -12.26 -14.71
N TYR A 113 0.36 -12.73 -15.94
CA TYR A 113 -0.77 -12.26 -16.75
C TYR A 113 -1.99 -13.12 -16.50
N THR A 114 -3.07 -12.46 -16.10
CA THR A 114 -4.37 -13.12 -15.88
C THR A 114 -5.49 -12.30 -16.52
N ARG A 115 -6.52 -13.00 -16.97
CA ARG A 115 -7.73 -12.35 -17.47
C ARG A 115 -8.71 -12.13 -16.32
N ILE A 116 -9.14 -10.90 -16.11
CA ILE A 116 -10.06 -10.52 -15.03
C ILE A 116 -11.37 -11.30 -15.14
N GLY A 117 -11.77 -12.01 -14.06
CA GLY A 117 -13.01 -12.79 -14.01
C GLY A 117 -12.96 -14.13 -14.74
N SER A 118 -11.78 -14.64 -15.11
CA SER A 118 -11.64 -15.93 -15.78
C SER A 118 -11.69 -17.15 -14.86
N GLY A 119 -11.64 -16.97 -13.55
CA GLY A 119 -11.53 -18.07 -12.58
C GLY A 119 -10.11 -18.59 -12.41
N GLY A 120 -9.11 -17.87 -12.91
CA GLY A 120 -7.69 -18.24 -12.80
C GLY A 120 -7.08 -18.02 -11.42
N LEU A 121 -7.71 -17.17 -10.61
CA LEU A 121 -7.33 -16.85 -9.24
C LEU A 121 -8.39 -17.31 -8.23
N ILE A 122 -8.10 -17.19 -6.94
CA ILE A 122 -9.10 -17.43 -5.90
C ILE A 122 -10.22 -16.39 -5.98
N LYS A 123 -11.47 -16.81 -5.72
CA LYS A 123 -12.68 -15.99 -5.93
C LYS A 123 -12.62 -14.63 -5.24
N GLY A 124 -12.10 -14.60 -4.00
CA GLY A 124 -11.99 -13.35 -3.26
C GLY A 124 -11.03 -12.34 -3.90
N VAL A 125 -9.96 -12.79 -4.56
CA VAL A 125 -9.05 -11.90 -5.30
C VAL A 125 -9.70 -11.43 -6.59
N GLU A 126 -10.40 -12.30 -7.33
CA GLU A 126 -11.08 -11.92 -8.57
C GLU A 126 -12.20 -10.88 -8.37
N GLU A 127 -12.84 -10.86 -7.20
CA GLU A 127 -13.83 -9.84 -6.83
C GLU A 127 -13.20 -8.45 -6.64
N VAL A 128 -11.94 -8.42 -6.19
CA VAL A 128 -11.22 -7.18 -5.85
C VAL A 128 -10.50 -6.59 -7.06
N LEU A 129 -9.91 -7.41 -7.93
CA LEU A 129 -9.09 -6.95 -9.05
C LEU A 129 -9.75 -5.86 -9.93
N PRO A 130 -11.07 -5.91 -10.26
CA PRO A 130 -11.72 -4.84 -11.05
C PRO A 130 -11.82 -3.50 -10.33
N LYS A 131 -11.60 -3.48 -9.01
CA LYS A 131 -11.65 -2.26 -8.20
C LYS A 131 -10.29 -1.56 -8.16
N MET A 132 -9.21 -2.30 -8.37
CA MET A 132 -7.83 -1.80 -8.37
C MET A 132 -7.53 -0.97 -9.62
N ARG A 133 -6.53 -0.10 -9.48
CA ARG A 133 -5.93 0.66 -10.58
C ARG A 133 -4.51 0.16 -10.85
N VAL A 134 -4.01 0.41 -12.03
CA VAL A 134 -2.57 0.18 -12.32
C VAL A 134 -1.72 1.02 -11.38
N GLY A 135 -0.76 0.37 -10.73
CA GLY A 135 0.10 0.92 -9.70
C GLY A 135 -0.40 0.73 -8.26
N ASP A 136 -1.64 0.23 -8.07
CA ASP A 136 -2.14 -0.16 -6.74
C ASP A 136 -1.39 -1.37 -6.20
N ARG A 137 -1.17 -1.36 -4.88
CA ARG A 137 -0.70 -2.51 -4.12
C ARG A 137 -1.56 -2.66 -2.87
N TRP A 138 -2.24 -3.79 -2.77
CA TRP A 138 -3.20 -4.07 -1.71
C TRP A 138 -2.89 -5.40 -1.03
N ILE A 139 -3.19 -5.49 0.25
CA ILE A 139 -3.17 -6.76 1.00
C ILE A 139 -4.63 -7.15 1.22
N LEU A 140 -4.98 -8.34 0.78
CA LEU A 140 -6.30 -8.92 0.86
C LEU A 140 -6.29 -10.06 1.87
N THR A 141 -7.19 -10.02 2.84
CA THR A 141 -7.45 -11.16 3.72
C THR A 141 -8.71 -11.87 3.21
N VAL A 142 -8.52 -13.01 2.59
CA VAL A 142 -9.56 -13.79 1.92
C VAL A 142 -10.01 -14.94 2.80
N PRO A 143 -11.29 -14.99 3.21
CA PRO A 143 -11.81 -16.10 4.01
C PRO A 143 -11.81 -17.41 3.20
N GLY A 144 -11.67 -18.53 3.89
CA GLY A 144 -11.44 -19.85 3.27
C GLY A 144 -12.50 -20.29 2.27
N ASN A 145 -13.76 -19.86 2.42
CA ASN A 145 -14.85 -20.16 1.48
C ASN A 145 -14.68 -19.47 0.11
N LEU A 146 -14.00 -18.32 0.08
CA LEU A 146 -13.67 -17.57 -1.16
C LEU A 146 -12.24 -17.86 -1.64
N ALA A 147 -11.49 -18.68 -0.90
CA ALA A 147 -10.16 -19.14 -1.25
C ALA A 147 -10.20 -20.58 -1.77
N PHE A 148 -9.66 -21.53 -1.02
CA PHE A 148 -9.59 -22.96 -1.41
C PHE A 148 -10.77 -23.81 -0.90
N GLY A 149 -11.71 -23.21 -0.19
CA GLY A 149 -12.91 -23.87 0.31
C GLY A 149 -12.65 -24.95 1.37
N PRO A 150 -13.68 -25.79 1.67
CA PRO A 150 -13.60 -26.76 2.76
C PRO A 150 -12.62 -27.92 2.51
N LYS A 151 -12.28 -28.19 1.24
CA LYS A 151 -11.33 -29.25 0.90
C LYS A 151 -9.86 -28.81 1.04
N GLY A 152 -9.60 -27.50 0.95
CA GLY A 152 -8.26 -26.97 0.89
C GLY A 152 -7.52 -27.43 -0.38
N ARG A 153 -6.20 -27.46 -0.33
CA ARG A 153 -5.33 -27.93 -1.42
C ARG A 153 -4.28 -28.92 -0.88
N PRO A 154 -4.13 -30.11 -1.47
CA PRO A 154 -3.08 -31.05 -1.08
C PRO A 154 -1.69 -30.45 -1.38
N ALA A 155 -0.68 -30.93 -0.66
CA ALA A 155 0.70 -30.56 -0.96
C ALA A 155 1.07 -31.02 -2.38
N SER A 156 1.85 -30.21 -3.08
CA SER A 156 2.44 -30.53 -4.39
C SER A 156 3.91 -30.14 -4.40
N ALA A 157 4.65 -30.54 -5.42
CA ALA A 157 6.08 -30.25 -5.52
C ALA A 157 6.36 -28.75 -5.35
N GLY A 158 7.10 -28.42 -4.30
CA GLY A 158 7.46 -27.03 -3.97
C GLY A 158 6.35 -26.16 -3.36
N LYS A 159 5.14 -26.72 -3.15
CA LYS A 159 4.01 -25.97 -2.56
C LYS A 159 3.45 -26.69 -1.32
N PRO A 160 3.30 -26.03 -0.18
CA PRO A 160 2.79 -26.63 1.04
C PRO A 160 1.31 -27.02 0.91
N ARG A 161 0.86 -27.91 1.78
CA ARG A 161 -0.56 -28.22 1.94
C ARG A 161 -1.30 -27.00 2.50
N ILE A 162 -2.46 -26.72 1.94
CA ILE A 162 -3.38 -25.69 2.45
C ILE A 162 -4.55 -26.39 3.14
N PRO A 163 -4.78 -26.17 4.44
CA PRO A 163 -5.92 -26.74 5.15
C PRO A 163 -7.25 -26.29 4.54
N GLY A 164 -8.31 -27.08 4.78
CA GLY A 164 -9.67 -26.66 4.44
C GLY A 164 -10.09 -25.43 5.22
N ASN A 165 -10.81 -24.52 4.57
CA ASN A 165 -11.26 -23.25 5.14
C ASN A 165 -10.14 -22.34 5.68
N ALA A 166 -8.90 -22.55 5.27
CA ALA A 166 -7.80 -21.67 5.64
C ALA A 166 -8.02 -20.26 5.07
N GLU A 167 -7.85 -19.26 5.92
CA GLU A 167 -7.76 -17.88 5.52
C GLU A 167 -6.47 -17.65 4.75
N ILE A 168 -6.55 -16.90 3.65
CA ILE A 168 -5.42 -16.58 2.79
C ILE A 168 -5.15 -15.10 2.83
N VAL A 169 -3.93 -14.74 3.22
CA VAL A 169 -3.42 -13.38 3.06
C VAL A 169 -2.78 -13.31 1.68
N PHE A 170 -3.32 -12.43 0.84
CA PHE A 170 -2.92 -12.28 -0.56
C PHE A 170 -2.50 -10.84 -0.80
N GLU A 171 -1.21 -10.60 -0.95
CA GLU A 171 -0.69 -9.31 -1.35
C GLU A 171 -0.63 -9.26 -2.88
N VAL A 172 -1.21 -8.22 -3.47
CA VAL A 172 -1.29 -8.06 -4.93
C VAL A 172 -0.90 -6.65 -5.33
N GLU A 173 -0.12 -6.54 -6.41
CA GLU A 173 0.21 -5.30 -7.09
C GLU A 173 -0.22 -5.39 -8.54
N MET A 174 -0.98 -4.41 -9.01
CA MET A 174 -1.36 -4.30 -10.41
C MET A 174 -0.28 -3.55 -11.18
N VAL A 175 0.45 -4.28 -12.04
CA VAL A 175 1.62 -3.74 -12.75
C VAL A 175 1.20 -3.00 -14.02
N GLY A 176 0.26 -3.56 -14.79
CA GLY A 176 -0.15 -2.97 -16.06
C GLY A 176 -1.34 -3.66 -16.70
N LEU A 177 -1.90 -2.99 -17.68
CA LEU A 177 -2.97 -3.48 -18.56
C LEU A 177 -2.47 -3.39 -20.00
N PRO A 178 -1.99 -4.50 -20.58
CA PRO A 178 -1.35 -4.50 -21.91
C PRO A 178 -2.24 -3.95 -23.04
N GLY A 179 -3.55 -3.88 -22.83
CA GLY A 179 -4.49 -3.29 -23.79
C GLY A 179 -4.76 -1.79 -23.61
N LYS A 180 -4.24 -1.17 -22.53
CA LYS A 180 -4.47 0.25 -22.17
C LYS A 180 -3.17 1.01 -21.91
N GLU A 181 -2.05 0.52 -22.38
CA GLU A 181 -0.77 1.22 -22.30
C GLU A 181 -0.78 2.38 -23.29
N GLN A 182 -0.54 3.59 -22.78
CA GLN A 182 -0.61 4.83 -23.59
C GLN A 182 0.34 4.84 -24.78
N GLU A 183 1.48 4.19 -24.67
CA GLU A 183 2.46 4.06 -25.78
C GLU A 183 1.89 3.31 -27.00
N LEU A 184 1.01 2.35 -26.80
CA LEU A 184 0.37 1.60 -27.89
C LEU A 184 -0.75 2.39 -28.58
N ILE A 185 -1.39 3.32 -27.86
CA ILE A 185 -2.47 4.15 -28.42
C ILE A 185 -1.89 5.26 -29.31
N GLU A 186 -0.71 5.82 -28.96
CA GLU A 186 -0.04 6.82 -29.80
C GLU A 186 0.51 6.22 -31.11
N LEU A 187 0.92 4.93 -31.09
CA LEU A 187 1.43 4.24 -32.29
C LEU A 187 0.33 3.83 -33.29
N ILE A 188 -0.92 3.71 -32.85
CA ILE A 188 -2.05 3.29 -33.70
C ILE A 188 -2.88 4.49 -34.18
N GLY A 189 -2.71 5.64 -33.55
CA GLY A 189 -3.52 6.85 -33.81
C GLY A 189 -3.10 7.72 -34.99
N ASP A 190 -2.03 7.39 -35.72
CA ASP A 190 -1.49 8.20 -36.83
C ASP A 190 -1.75 7.60 -38.23
N GLU A 191 -2.84 6.83 -38.44
CA GLU A 191 -3.31 6.44 -39.79
C GLU A 191 -4.60 7.18 -40.20
#